data_de63a2225f6e5df6d3dee9128374ab94
#
_entry.id   de63a2225f6e5df6d3dee9128374ab94
#
_cell.length_a   1.000
_cell.length_b   1.000
_cell.length_c   1.000
_cell.angle_alpha   90.00
_cell.angle_beta   90.00
_cell.angle_gamma   90.00
#
_symmetry.space_group_name_H-M   'P 1'
#
loop_
_entity.id
_entity.type
_entity.pdbx_description
1 polymer ?
#
loop_
_entity_poly.entity_id
_entity_poly.type
_entity_poly.pdbx_seq_one_letter_code
_entity_poly.pdbx_strand_id
1 'polypeptide(L)'
;MRSIIVFLASLLFSVLHAQTENNKLDSKGLKHGLWKGVYEESKRPRYQGTFEHGKEVGVFQFFDDTQKGDVIATREFNPKDNSAYTIFYDQNKNKVSEGKVINKLFEGEWKYYHYASPAVMTTENYKNGKLEGVRTVYFLNGKVAEQINYVNNLKQGAYKKYTESGIVLEESFFKNNEYDGLAIFRNDSGIVVSKGMFAKGLKTGTWDVLENGKLVKKSSSDLSQKSKISPTK
;
A
#
# COMPACT_ATOMS: atom_id res chain seq x y z
N MET A 1 -13.59 -66.93 -55.31
CA MET A 1 -12.76 -66.32 -54.27
C MET A 1 -12.65 -64.87 -54.56
N ARG A 2 -13.34 -64.04 -53.80
CA ARG A 2 -13.30 -62.56 -53.92
C ARG A 2 -12.45 -62.00 -52.80
N SER A 3 -11.29 -61.42 -53.16
CA SER A 3 -10.39 -60.73 -52.21
C SER A 3 -10.94 -59.38 -51.91
N ILE A 4 -11.23 -59.13 -50.65
CA ILE A 4 -11.56 -57.76 -50.13
C ILE A 4 -10.28 -57.09 -49.72
N ILE A 5 -9.91 -56.03 -50.44
CA ILE A 5 -8.81 -55.17 -50.07
C ILE A 5 -9.38 -54.11 -49.11
N VAL A 6 -8.96 -54.16 -47.83
CA VAL A 6 -9.29 -53.16 -46.84
C VAL A 6 -8.26 -52.05 -46.93
N PHE A 7 -8.68 -50.87 -47.38
CA PHE A 7 -7.87 -49.64 -47.32
C PHE A 7 -7.96 -49.05 -45.89
N LEU A 8 -6.89 -49.18 -45.12
CA LEU A 8 -6.70 -48.46 -43.88
C LEU A 8 -6.24 -47.02 -44.21
N ALA A 9 -7.15 -46.08 -44.17
CA ALA A 9 -6.82 -44.67 -44.21
C ALA A 9 -6.36 -44.23 -42.81
N SER A 10 -5.05 -44.12 -42.62
CA SER A 10 -4.48 -43.52 -41.42
C SER A 10 -4.68 -42.00 -41.46
N LEU A 11 -5.66 -41.49 -40.72
CA LEU A 11 -5.83 -40.07 -40.44
C LEU A 11 -4.67 -39.60 -39.53
N LEU A 12 -3.64 -39.01 -40.11
CA LEU A 12 -2.64 -38.22 -39.38
C LEU A 12 -3.31 -36.94 -38.90
N PHE A 13 -3.78 -36.93 -37.66
CA PHE A 13 -4.10 -35.69 -36.95
C PHE A 13 -2.77 -34.99 -36.66
N SER A 14 -2.33 -34.09 -37.53
CA SER A 14 -1.32 -33.11 -37.22
C SER A 14 -1.93 -32.11 -36.25
N VAL A 15 -1.65 -32.29 -34.94
CA VAL A 15 -1.90 -31.28 -33.91
C VAL A 15 -0.93 -30.14 -34.23
N LEU A 16 -1.40 -29.15 -34.97
CA LEU A 16 -0.73 -27.88 -35.08
C LEU A 16 -0.69 -27.26 -33.67
N HIS A 17 0.41 -27.44 -32.95
CA HIS A 17 0.76 -26.61 -31.84
C HIS A 17 0.99 -25.24 -32.44
N ALA A 18 -0.02 -24.37 -32.38
CA ALA A 18 0.16 -22.95 -32.60
C ALA A 18 1.11 -22.46 -31.49
N GLN A 19 2.43 -22.44 -31.76
CA GLN A 19 3.36 -21.71 -30.95
C GLN A 19 2.86 -20.27 -30.97
N THR A 20 2.31 -19.80 -29.85
CA THR A 20 2.01 -18.41 -29.66
C THR A 20 3.34 -17.65 -29.71
N GLU A 21 3.65 -17.11 -30.91
CA GLU A 21 4.85 -16.29 -31.08
C GLU A 21 4.72 -15.06 -30.19
N ASN A 22 5.61 -14.95 -29.21
CA ASN A 22 5.66 -13.82 -28.28
C ASN A 22 6.42 -12.66 -28.90
N ASN A 23 6.24 -11.44 -28.38
CA ASN A 23 7.03 -10.25 -28.69
C ASN A 23 6.89 -9.77 -30.14
N LYS A 24 5.69 -9.89 -30.73
CA LYS A 24 5.41 -9.40 -32.08
C LYS A 24 5.13 -7.90 -32.10
N LEU A 25 5.48 -7.28 -33.22
CA LEU A 25 5.06 -5.93 -33.56
C LEU A 25 3.92 -6.00 -34.58
N ASP A 26 3.02 -5.03 -34.56
CA ASP A 26 2.01 -4.85 -35.60
C ASP A 26 2.61 -4.17 -36.85
N SER A 27 1.77 -3.93 -37.84
CA SER A 27 2.17 -3.29 -39.12
C SER A 27 2.71 -1.86 -38.95
N LYS A 28 2.50 -1.23 -37.78
CA LYS A 28 3.00 0.11 -37.45
C LYS A 28 4.23 0.07 -36.55
N GLY A 29 4.80 -1.12 -36.26
CA GLY A 29 5.93 -1.30 -35.37
C GLY A 29 5.59 -1.17 -33.88
N LEU A 30 4.32 -1.28 -33.50
CA LEU A 30 3.86 -1.21 -32.12
C LEU A 30 3.74 -2.63 -31.55
N LYS A 31 4.00 -2.78 -30.23
CA LYS A 31 3.81 -4.05 -29.51
C LYS A 31 2.38 -4.56 -29.67
N HIS A 32 2.24 -5.85 -30.05
CA HIS A 32 0.93 -6.48 -30.22
C HIS A 32 0.97 -7.96 -29.82
N GLY A 33 -0.11 -8.45 -29.19
CA GLY A 33 -0.17 -9.82 -28.67
C GLY A 33 0.59 -10.01 -27.35
N LEU A 34 0.93 -11.27 -27.04
CA LEU A 34 1.62 -11.63 -25.80
C LEU A 34 3.09 -11.17 -25.85
N TRP A 35 3.50 -10.46 -24.80
CA TRP A 35 4.86 -9.99 -24.61
C TRP A 35 5.47 -10.53 -23.33
N LYS A 36 6.73 -10.93 -23.41
CA LYS A 36 7.56 -11.40 -22.29
C LYS A 36 8.85 -10.60 -22.29
N GLY A 37 9.09 -9.88 -21.19
CA GLY A 37 10.36 -9.17 -20.96
C GLY A 37 11.24 -9.97 -20.01
N VAL A 38 12.56 -9.75 -20.12
CA VAL A 38 13.57 -10.37 -19.27
C VAL A 38 14.39 -9.30 -18.56
N TYR A 39 15.04 -9.67 -17.47
CA TYR A 39 16.09 -8.86 -16.84
C TYR A 39 17.33 -8.86 -17.74
N GLU A 40 18.02 -7.73 -17.81
CA GLU A 40 19.17 -7.58 -18.74
C GLU A 40 20.34 -8.49 -18.39
N GLU A 41 20.67 -8.61 -17.12
CA GLU A 41 21.84 -9.37 -16.65
C GLU A 41 21.52 -10.86 -16.55
N SER A 42 20.52 -11.23 -15.76
CA SER A 42 20.19 -12.62 -15.47
C SER A 42 19.46 -13.36 -16.57
N LYS A 43 18.86 -12.62 -17.54
CA LYS A 43 17.96 -13.15 -18.60
C LYS A 43 16.71 -13.86 -18.08
N ARG A 44 16.45 -13.81 -16.78
CA ARG A 44 15.23 -14.37 -16.16
C ARG A 44 13.99 -13.59 -16.56
N PRO A 45 12.78 -14.21 -16.51
CA PRO A 45 11.53 -13.52 -16.75
C PRO A 45 11.38 -12.31 -15.83
N ARG A 46 11.05 -11.14 -16.41
CA ARG A 46 10.80 -9.89 -15.69
C ARG A 46 9.32 -9.53 -15.67
N TYR A 47 8.65 -9.71 -16.82
CA TYR A 47 7.22 -9.49 -16.93
C TYR A 47 6.62 -10.30 -18.09
N GLN A 48 5.32 -10.55 -18.01
CA GLN A 48 4.50 -10.98 -19.15
C GLN A 48 3.16 -10.29 -19.15
N GLY A 49 2.61 -10.03 -20.33
CA GLY A 49 1.30 -9.40 -20.51
C GLY A 49 0.98 -9.17 -21.97
N THR A 50 -0.24 -8.72 -22.25
CA THR A 50 -0.73 -8.51 -23.61
C THR A 50 -0.72 -7.03 -23.96
N PHE A 51 -0.25 -6.73 -25.18
CA PHE A 51 -0.33 -5.41 -25.78
C PHE A 51 -1.32 -5.40 -26.95
N GLU A 52 -2.07 -4.33 -27.09
CA GLU A 52 -2.86 -4.01 -28.27
C GLU A 52 -2.39 -2.67 -28.85
N HIS A 53 -1.76 -2.71 -30.03
CA HIS A 53 -1.23 -1.53 -30.70
C HIS A 53 -0.42 -0.60 -29.78
N GLY A 54 0.52 -1.20 -29.02
CA GLY A 54 1.42 -0.51 -28.11
C GLY A 54 0.85 -0.19 -26.73
N LYS A 55 -0.44 -0.44 -26.48
CA LYS A 55 -1.10 -0.24 -25.17
C LYS A 55 -1.15 -1.55 -24.39
N GLU A 56 -0.89 -1.46 -23.11
CA GLU A 56 -1.04 -2.58 -22.17
C GLU A 56 -2.54 -2.87 -21.94
N VAL A 57 -2.94 -4.16 -22.04
CA VAL A 57 -4.33 -4.60 -21.84
C VAL A 57 -4.39 -5.87 -21.00
N GLY A 58 -5.49 -6.05 -20.27
CA GLY A 58 -5.68 -7.20 -19.40
C GLY A 58 -4.70 -7.25 -18.23
N VAL A 59 -4.29 -8.45 -17.83
CA VAL A 59 -3.45 -8.66 -16.66
C VAL A 59 -1.99 -8.84 -17.08
N PHE A 60 -1.12 -8.00 -16.51
CA PHE A 60 0.34 -8.15 -16.53
C PHE A 60 0.80 -8.80 -15.23
N GLN A 61 1.75 -9.71 -15.34
CA GLN A 61 2.49 -10.29 -14.22
C GLN A 61 3.93 -9.80 -14.25
N PHE A 62 4.46 -9.48 -13.08
CA PHE A 62 5.84 -9.07 -12.86
C PHE A 62 6.50 -10.09 -11.93
N PHE A 63 7.72 -10.49 -12.25
CA PHE A 63 8.45 -11.54 -11.55
C PHE A 63 9.68 -10.96 -10.87
N ASP A 64 10.13 -11.58 -9.77
CA ASP A 64 11.40 -11.24 -9.15
C ASP A 64 12.59 -11.80 -9.95
N ASP A 65 13.80 -11.27 -9.70
CA ASP A 65 15.03 -11.74 -10.32
C ASP A 65 15.69 -12.87 -9.51
N THR A 66 14.93 -13.89 -9.13
CA THR A 66 15.41 -15.10 -8.47
C THR A 66 15.31 -16.32 -9.37
N GLN A 67 15.94 -17.43 -8.99
CA GLN A 67 15.79 -18.69 -9.75
C GLN A 67 14.36 -19.22 -9.74
N LYS A 68 13.60 -18.94 -8.70
CA LYS A 68 12.20 -19.37 -8.56
C LYS A 68 11.28 -18.56 -9.45
N GLY A 69 11.59 -17.26 -9.66
CA GLY A 69 10.81 -16.37 -10.52
C GLY A 69 9.38 -16.17 -9.98
N ASP A 70 9.23 -15.86 -8.68
CA ASP A 70 7.92 -15.64 -8.10
C ASP A 70 7.26 -14.37 -8.64
N VAL A 71 5.92 -14.39 -8.76
CA VAL A 71 5.15 -13.21 -9.10
C VAL A 71 5.17 -12.25 -7.92
N ILE A 72 5.78 -11.08 -8.11
CA ILE A 72 5.87 -10.00 -7.10
C ILE A 72 4.81 -8.92 -7.29
N ALA A 73 4.21 -8.83 -8.48
CA ALA A 73 3.10 -7.91 -8.72
C ALA A 73 2.23 -8.37 -9.89
N THR A 74 0.95 -7.97 -9.82
CA THR A 74 0.04 -8.00 -10.97
C THR A 74 -0.51 -6.61 -11.24
N ARG A 75 -0.80 -6.30 -12.50
CA ARG A 75 -1.53 -5.11 -12.93
C ARG A 75 -2.63 -5.49 -13.89
N GLU A 76 -3.85 -5.16 -13.53
CA GLU A 76 -5.01 -5.30 -14.42
C GLU A 76 -5.33 -3.94 -15.02
N PHE A 77 -5.07 -3.80 -16.32
CA PHE A 77 -5.25 -2.54 -17.06
C PHE A 77 -6.71 -2.34 -17.44
N ASN A 78 -7.22 -1.13 -17.18
CA ASN A 78 -8.55 -0.71 -17.61
C ASN A 78 -8.51 -0.28 -19.08
N PRO A 79 -9.29 -0.90 -19.97
CA PRO A 79 -9.27 -0.54 -21.41
C PRO A 79 -9.83 0.84 -21.70
N LYS A 80 -10.57 1.45 -20.77
CA LYS A 80 -11.25 2.75 -20.98
C LYS A 80 -10.40 3.96 -20.60
N ASP A 81 -9.44 3.78 -19.70
CA ASP A 81 -8.55 4.85 -19.23
C ASP A 81 -7.13 4.30 -19.05
N ASN A 82 -6.16 5.13 -18.73
CA ASN A 82 -4.77 4.69 -18.49
C ASN A 82 -4.56 4.21 -17.05
N SER A 83 -5.60 3.69 -16.40
CA SER A 83 -5.48 3.17 -15.05
C SER A 83 -5.20 1.67 -15.04
N ALA A 84 -4.57 1.22 -13.98
CA ALA A 84 -4.44 -0.20 -13.67
C ALA A 84 -4.70 -0.44 -12.19
N TYR A 85 -5.35 -1.56 -11.86
CA TYR A 85 -5.39 -2.05 -10.49
C TYR A 85 -4.15 -2.89 -10.25
N THR A 86 -3.36 -2.52 -9.26
CA THR A 86 -2.06 -3.14 -8.97
C THR A 86 -2.11 -3.86 -7.63
N ILE A 87 -1.61 -5.11 -7.59
CA ILE A 87 -1.45 -5.90 -6.37
C ILE A 87 0.03 -6.27 -6.27
N PHE A 88 0.64 -6.02 -5.10
CA PHE A 88 1.99 -6.47 -4.77
C PHE A 88 1.93 -7.67 -3.84
N TYR A 89 2.86 -8.61 -4.03
CA TYR A 89 2.97 -9.84 -3.27
C TYR A 89 4.36 -9.99 -2.66
N ASP A 90 4.44 -10.70 -1.53
CA ASP A 90 5.70 -11.21 -0.98
C ASP A 90 6.10 -12.52 -1.65
N GLN A 91 7.27 -13.07 -1.29
CA GLN A 91 7.78 -14.34 -1.80
C GLN A 91 6.93 -15.57 -1.43
N ASN A 92 6.04 -15.44 -0.43
CA ASN A 92 5.07 -16.46 -0.02
C ASN A 92 3.71 -16.28 -0.68
N LYS A 93 3.59 -15.34 -1.64
CA LYS A 93 2.36 -14.97 -2.37
C LYS A 93 1.28 -14.34 -1.50
N ASN A 94 1.64 -13.83 -0.32
CA ASN A 94 0.72 -13.02 0.46
C ASN A 94 0.62 -11.63 -0.19
N LYS A 95 -0.55 -11.01 -0.14
CA LYS A 95 -0.70 -9.61 -0.55
C LYS A 95 0.05 -8.71 0.42
N VAL A 96 0.87 -7.81 -0.11
CA VAL A 96 1.56 -6.75 0.64
C VAL A 96 0.79 -5.45 0.56
N SER A 97 0.36 -5.08 -0.64
CA SER A 97 -0.46 -3.88 -0.87
C SER A 97 -1.23 -3.98 -2.18
N GLU A 98 -2.30 -3.19 -2.29
CA GLU A 98 -3.07 -3.08 -3.52
C GLU A 98 -3.75 -1.72 -3.66
N GLY A 99 -3.99 -1.30 -4.90
CA GLY A 99 -4.68 -0.07 -5.21
C GLY A 99 -4.61 0.31 -6.68
N LYS A 100 -5.25 1.43 -7.00
CA LYS A 100 -5.31 1.98 -8.36
C LYS A 100 -4.06 2.80 -8.67
N VAL A 101 -3.58 2.67 -9.89
CA VAL A 101 -2.48 3.47 -10.48
C VAL A 101 -3.01 4.14 -11.75
N ILE A 102 -2.76 5.45 -11.89
CA ILE A 102 -3.02 6.21 -13.13
C ILE A 102 -1.72 6.89 -13.53
N ASN A 103 -1.28 6.72 -14.78
CA ASN A 103 -0.03 7.31 -15.28
C ASN A 103 1.18 7.05 -14.35
N LYS A 104 1.27 5.84 -13.78
CA LYS A 104 2.31 5.40 -12.83
C LYS A 104 2.25 6.08 -11.45
N LEU A 105 1.21 6.84 -11.14
CA LEU A 105 0.97 7.46 -9.85
C LEU A 105 -0.14 6.74 -9.10
N PHE A 106 0.00 6.62 -7.78
CA PHE A 106 -1.06 6.08 -6.92
C PHE A 106 -2.28 7.00 -6.94
N GLU A 107 -3.48 6.41 -6.98
CA GLU A 107 -4.74 7.14 -7.05
C GLU A 107 -5.83 6.43 -6.24
N GLY A 108 -6.63 7.19 -5.48
CA GLY A 108 -7.69 6.66 -4.63
C GLY A 108 -7.18 5.87 -3.44
N GLU A 109 -8.00 4.94 -2.93
CA GLU A 109 -7.67 4.13 -1.77
C GLU A 109 -6.63 3.06 -2.10
N TRP A 110 -5.59 3.01 -1.28
CA TRP A 110 -4.58 1.96 -1.24
C TRP A 110 -4.67 1.21 0.07
N LYS A 111 -4.58 -0.14 -0.01
CA LYS A 111 -4.57 -1.04 1.14
C LYS A 111 -3.19 -1.66 1.30
N TYR A 112 -2.73 -1.70 2.53
CA TYR A 112 -1.51 -2.40 2.96
C TYR A 112 -1.91 -3.47 3.97
N TYR A 113 -1.29 -4.62 3.91
CA TYR A 113 -1.67 -5.78 4.70
C TYR A 113 -0.67 -6.04 5.82
N HIS A 114 -1.14 -6.65 6.91
CA HIS A 114 -0.26 -7.20 7.92
C HIS A 114 0.59 -8.32 7.33
N TYR A 115 1.84 -8.45 7.84
CA TYR A 115 2.75 -9.49 7.39
C TYR A 115 2.11 -10.88 7.49
N ALA A 116 2.19 -11.65 6.40
CA ALA A 116 1.64 -13.01 6.26
C ALA A 116 0.15 -13.14 6.65
N SER A 117 -0.66 -12.09 6.46
CA SER A 117 -2.07 -12.04 6.84
C SER A 117 -2.92 -11.35 5.77
N PRO A 118 -4.18 -11.79 5.55
CA PRO A 118 -5.12 -11.06 4.71
C PRO A 118 -5.74 -9.83 5.40
N ALA A 119 -5.43 -9.60 6.70
CA ALA A 119 -5.95 -8.47 7.43
C ALA A 119 -5.29 -7.17 6.97
N VAL A 120 -6.11 -6.14 6.74
CA VAL A 120 -5.62 -4.80 6.36
C VAL A 120 -4.93 -4.17 7.55
N MET A 121 -3.67 -3.73 7.35
CA MET A 121 -2.89 -2.97 8.33
C MET A 121 -3.12 -1.46 8.19
N THR A 122 -3.20 -0.97 6.95
CA THR A 122 -3.34 0.46 6.70
C THR A 122 -4.17 0.69 5.45
N THR A 123 -5.06 1.68 5.50
CA THR A 123 -5.66 2.31 4.31
C THR A 123 -5.12 3.73 4.16
N GLU A 124 -4.77 4.09 2.94
CA GLU A 124 -4.25 5.40 2.56
C GLU A 124 -5.00 5.91 1.34
N ASN A 125 -5.27 7.20 1.27
CA ASN A 125 -5.87 7.80 0.09
C ASN A 125 -4.83 8.64 -0.65
N TYR A 126 -4.79 8.47 -1.97
CA TYR A 126 -3.85 9.16 -2.84
C TYR A 126 -4.58 9.98 -3.90
N LYS A 127 -4.01 11.12 -4.23
CA LYS A 127 -4.39 11.94 -5.37
C LYS A 127 -3.13 12.35 -6.12
N ASN A 128 -3.02 11.94 -7.38
CA ASN A 128 -1.82 12.19 -8.20
C ASN A 128 -0.51 11.77 -7.49
N GLY A 129 -0.48 10.62 -6.83
CA GLY A 129 0.68 10.07 -6.13
C GLY A 129 1.00 10.72 -4.78
N LYS A 130 0.17 11.64 -4.29
CA LYS A 130 0.33 12.27 -2.98
C LYS A 130 -0.74 11.79 -2.01
N LEU A 131 -0.37 11.57 -0.74
CA LEU A 131 -1.33 11.30 0.32
C LEU A 131 -2.31 12.48 0.45
N GLU A 132 -3.60 12.16 0.38
CA GLU A 132 -4.69 13.13 0.43
C GLU A 132 -5.90 12.51 1.13
N GLY A 133 -6.37 13.11 2.23
CA GLY A 133 -7.46 12.57 3.04
C GLY A 133 -6.99 11.71 4.21
N VAL A 134 -7.89 10.88 4.75
CA VAL A 134 -7.63 10.13 5.98
C VAL A 134 -6.80 8.88 5.69
N ARG A 135 -5.68 8.75 6.42
CA ARG A 135 -4.96 7.49 6.60
C ARG A 135 -5.46 6.82 7.87
N THR A 136 -5.81 5.54 7.79
CA THR A 136 -6.22 4.75 8.95
C THR A 136 -5.29 3.54 9.11
N VAL A 137 -4.78 3.34 10.32
CA VAL A 137 -4.03 2.14 10.72
C VAL A 137 -4.93 1.25 11.55
N TYR A 138 -4.82 -0.06 11.35
CA TYR A 138 -5.62 -1.06 12.05
C TYR A 138 -4.71 -2.02 12.81
N PHE A 139 -5.20 -2.49 13.94
CA PHE A 139 -4.67 -3.67 14.62
C PHE A 139 -4.97 -4.93 13.80
N LEU A 140 -4.30 -6.03 14.12
CA LEU A 140 -4.49 -7.32 13.43
C LEU A 140 -5.94 -7.83 13.53
N ASN A 141 -6.65 -7.47 14.60
CA ASN A 141 -8.08 -7.80 14.78
C ASN A 141 -9.05 -6.89 14.00
N GLY A 142 -8.52 -5.99 13.15
CA GLY A 142 -9.29 -5.07 12.32
C GLY A 142 -9.80 -3.81 13.03
N LYS A 143 -9.56 -3.65 14.33
CA LYS A 143 -9.92 -2.41 15.04
C LYS A 143 -8.97 -1.28 14.68
N VAL A 144 -9.47 -0.05 14.68
CA VAL A 144 -8.68 1.14 14.40
C VAL A 144 -7.63 1.35 15.48
N ALA A 145 -6.37 1.52 15.07
CA ALA A 145 -5.24 1.87 15.93
C ALA A 145 -4.91 3.36 15.84
N GLU A 146 -5.02 3.95 14.64
CA GLU A 146 -4.64 5.35 14.39
C GLU A 146 -5.43 5.93 13.23
N GLN A 147 -5.79 7.19 13.32
CA GLN A 147 -6.34 7.98 12.21
C GLN A 147 -5.68 9.34 12.13
N ILE A 148 -5.29 9.74 10.94
CA ILE A 148 -4.70 11.06 10.66
C ILE A 148 -5.11 11.54 9.27
N ASN A 149 -5.40 12.81 9.13
CA ASN A 149 -5.67 13.42 7.82
C ASN A 149 -4.40 13.96 7.19
N TYR A 150 -4.29 13.81 5.87
CA TYR A 150 -3.20 14.33 5.05
C TYR A 150 -3.72 15.27 3.97
N VAL A 151 -2.93 16.28 3.68
CA VAL A 151 -3.11 17.17 2.52
C VAL A 151 -1.75 17.30 1.83
N ASN A 152 -1.65 16.89 0.57
CA ASN A 152 -0.40 16.92 -0.20
C ASN A 152 0.81 16.29 0.54
N ASN A 153 0.67 15.10 1.12
CA ASN A 153 1.67 14.38 1.93
C ASN A 153 1.98 14.98 3.30
N LEU A 154 1.33 16.06 3.71
CA LEU A 154 1.54 16.68 5.02
C LEU A 154 0.40 16.30 5.97
N LYS A 155 0.74 15.92 7.21
CA LYS A 155 -0.26 15.74 8.28
C LYS A 155 -0.99 17.05 8.52
N GLN A 156 -2.34 17.01 8.47
CA GLN A 156 -3.17 18.20 8.55
C GLN A 156 -4.50 17.86 9.24
N GLY A 157 -4.84 18.60 10.31
CA GLY A 157 -6.10 18.41 11.03
C GLY A 157 -6.03 17.38 12.14
N ALA A 158 -7.16 16.72 12.43
CA ALA A 158 -7.31 15.84 13.58
C ALA A 158 -6.48 14.55 13.48
N TYR A 159 -5.93 14.17 14.62
CA TYR A 159 -5.24 12.91 14.85
C TYR A 159 -5.86 12.18 16.04
N LYS A 160 -6.05 10.88 15.92
CA LYS A 160 -6.50 10.00 17.00
C LYS A 160 -5.68 8.72 17.03
N LYS A 161 -5.33 8.28 18.24
CA LYS A 161 -4.67 7.01 18.53
C LYS A 161 -5.47 6.23 19.57
N TYR A 162 -5.53 4.91 19.40
CA TYR A 162 -6.36 4.03 20.23
C TYR A 162 -5.54 2.85 20.78
N THR A 163 -6.03 2.27 21.86
CA THR A 163 -5.63 0.91 22.26
C THR A 163 -6.38 -0.13 21.43
N GLU A 164 -5.94 -1.38 21.48
CA GLU A 164 -6.66 -2.49 20.85
C GLU A 164 -8.05 -2.75 21.47
N SER A 165 -8.27 -2.36 22.75
CA SER A 165 -9.58 -2.36 23.38
C SER A 165 -10.49 -1.22 22.92
N GLY A 166 -9.96 -0.20 22.21
CA GLY A 166 -10.70 0.94 21.67
C GLY A 166 -10.66 2.18 22.55
N ILE A 167 -9.85 2.20 23.62
CA ILE A 167 -9.65 3.38 24.45
C ILE A 167 -8.82 4.40 23.65
N VAL A 168 -9.26 5.67 23.65
CA VAL A 168 -8.53 6.77 23.00
C VAL A 168 -7.33 7.15 23.85
N LEU A 169 -6.12 6.95 23.32
CA LEU A 169 -4.86 7.31 23.96
C LEU A 169 -4.45 8.76 23.67
N GLU A 170 -4.72 9.21 22.45
CA GLU A 170 -4.35 10.55 22.01
C GLU A 170 -5.44 11.14 21.12
N GLU A 171 -5.76 12.39 21.37
CA GLU A 171 -6.50 13.28 20.47
C GLU A 171 -5.68 14.55 20.33
N SER A 172 -5.30 14.89 19.10
CA SER A 172 -4.47 16.05 18.83
C SER A 172 -4.76 16.61 17.44
N PHE A 173 -4.11 17.73 17.12
CA PHE A 173 -4.21 18.37 15.81
C PHE A 173 -2.82 18.59 15.23
N PHE A 174 -2.74 18.45 13.92
CA PHE A 174 -1.54 18.71 13.14
C PHE A 174 -1.76 19.83 12.12
N LYS A 175 -0.72 20.57 11.86
CA LYS A 175 -0.62 21.54 10.78
C LYS A 175 0.79 21.42 10.17
N ASN A 176 0.84 21.06 8.88
CA ASN A 176 2.10 20.86 8.14
C ASN A 176 3.10 19.93 8.86
N ASN A 177 2.64 18.76 9.32
CA ASN A 177 3.38 17.73 10.06
C ASN A 177 3.73 18.07 11.53
N GLU A 178 3.42 19.25 12.02
CA GLU A 178 3.69 19.66 13.40
C GLU A 178 2.41 19.64 14.24
N TYR A 179 2.53 19.34 15.52
CA TYR A 179 1.42 19.53 16.45
C TYR A 179 1.01 21.01 16.47
N ASP A 180 -0.29 21.28 16.28
CA ASP A 180 -0.82 22.65 16.29
C ASP A 180 -2.29 22.61 16.75
N GLY A 181 -2.56 23.10 17.95
CA GLY A 181 -3.87 23.05 18.60
C GLY A 181 -3.90 22.24 19.88
N LEU A 182 -5.12 21.90 20.33
CA LEU A 182 -5.32 21.11 21.54
C LEU A 182 -4.80 19.69 21.38
N ALA A 183 -4.09 19.19 22.40
CA ALA A 183 -3.74 17.78 22.53
C ALA A 183 -4.15 17.23 23.88
N ILE A 184 -4.71 16.02 23.88
CA ILE A 184 -5.15 15.28 25.06
C ILE A 184 -4.51 13.91 24.99
N PHE A 185 -3.75 13.56 26.00
CA PHE A 185 -3.11 12.25 26.14
C PHE A 185 -3.73 11.51 27.32
N ARG A 186 -4.00 10.21 27.13
CA ARG A 186 -4.58 9.31 28.14
C ARG A 186 -3.70 8.07 28.32
N ASN A 187 -3.82 7.43 29.46
CA ASN A 187 -3.25 6.11 29.69
C ASN A 187 -4.19 5.00 29.16
N ASP A 188 -3.76 3.75 29.29
CA ASP A 188 -4.51 2.57 28.80
C ASP A 188 -5.84 2.34 29.53
N SER A 189 -6.08 3.03 30.66
CA SER A 189 -7.36 3.05 31.36
C SER A 189 -8.28 4.23 30.94
N GLY A 190 -7.85 5.06 29.97
CA GLY A 190 -8.59 6.21 29.49
C GLY A 190 -8.48 7.46 30.37
N ILE A 191 -7.66 7.42 31.43
CA ILE A 191 -7.46 8.56 32.34
C ILE A 191 -6.57 9.57 31.64
N VAL A 192 -6.96 10.86 31.63
CA VAL A 192 -6.14 11.95 31.08
C VAL A 192 -4.87 12.09 31.91
N VAL A 193 -3.74 11.92 31.24
CA VAL A 193 -2.41 12.08 31.85
C VAL A 193 -1.77 13.42 31.49
N SER A 194 -2.14 13.99 30.35
CA SER A 194 -1.65 15.31 29.94
C SER A 194 -2.62 15.96 28.96
N LYS A 195 -2.83 17.28 29.07
CA LYS A 195 -3.68 18.04 28.15
C LYS A 195 -3.19 19.48 28.07
N GLY A 196 -3.11 20.03 26.85
CA GLY A 196 -2.70 21.42 26.64
C GLY A 196 -2.62 21.78 25.17
N MET A 197 -2.08 22.95 24.89
CA MET A 197 -1.99 23.49 23.55
C MET A 197 -0.58 23.34 22.99
N PHE A 198 -0.52 23.01 21.68
CA PHE A 198 0.67 23.12 20.87
C PHE A 198 0.51 24.25 19.86
N ALA A 199 1.63 24.90 19.55
CA ALA A 199 1.77 25.78 18.39
C ALA A 199 3.10 25.47 17.71
N LYS A 200 3.09 25.17 16.42
CA LYS A 200 4.29 24.83 15.62
C LYS A 200 5.17 23.78 16.31
N GLY A 201 4.57 22.70 16.76
CA GLY A 201 5.25 21.57 17.41
C GLY A 201 5.69 21.79 18.86
N LEU A 202 5.53 22.98 19.40
CA LEU A 202 5.96 23.34 20.76
C LEU A 202 4.76 23.42 21.70
N LYS A 203 4.93 22.94 22.94
CA LYS A 203 3.94 23.13 24.00
C LYS A 203 3.86 24.63 24.35
N THR A 204 2.63 25.15 24.50
CA THR A 204 2.39 26.57 24.82
C THR A 204 1.43 26.69 25.99
N GLY A 205 1.55 27.83 26.69
CA GLY A 205 0.66 28.19 27.81
C GLY A 205 0.73 27.21 28.98
N THR A 206 -0.42 26.92 29.57
CA THR A 206 -0.55 26.07 30.74
C THR A 206 -1.08 24.68 30.30
N TRP A 207 -0.48 23.64 30.86
CA TRP A 207 -0.82 22.23 30.66
C TRP A 207 -1.40 21.63 31.93
N ASP A 208 -2.44 20.83 31.81
CA ASP A 208 -2.87 19.94 32.86
C ASP A 208 -2.02 18.65 32.77
N VAL A 209 -1.42 18.25 33.88
CA VAL A 209 -0.56 17.06 33.97
C VAL A 209 -0.96 16.23 35.18
N LEU A 210 -1.07 14.92 35.00
CA LEU A 210 -1.41 13.99 36.11
C LEU A 210 -0.18 13.78 36.99
N GLU A 211 -0.26 14.19 38.28
CA GLU A 211 0.75 13.95 39.29
C GLU A 211 0.08 13.48 40.60
N ASN A 212 0.57 12.36 41.14
CA ASN A 212 0.01 11.75 42.36
C ASN A 212 -1.52 11.57 42.32
N GLY A 213 -2.06 11.14 41.14
CA GLY A 213 -3.47 10.89 40.93
C GLY A 213 -4.36 12.13 40.75
N LYS A 214 -3.79 13.33 40.65
CA LYS A 214 -4.51 14.59 40.42
C LYS A 214 -3.94 15.36 39.24
N LEU A 215 -4.82 16.02 38.47
CA LEU A 215 -4.38 16.94 37.41
C LEU A 215 -3.91 18.25 38.06
N VAL A 216 -2.65 18.61 37.80
CA VAL A 216 -2.03 19.85 38.22
C VAL A 216 -1.67 20.70 37.03
N LYS A 217 -1.73 22.02 37.16
CA LYS A 217 -1.36 22.96 36.11
C LYS A 217 0.15 23.23 36.14
N LYS A 218 0.79 23.10 34.97
CA LYS A 218 2.21 23.39 34.76
C LYS A 218 2.40 24.33 33.60
N SER A 219 3.36 25.20 33.69
CA SER A 219 3.80 26.01 32.54
C SER A 219 4.47 25.14 31.48
N SER A 220 4.29 25.48 30.21
CA SER A 220 5.00 24.83 29.11
C SER A 220 6.53 24.92 29.28
N SER A 221 7.06 26.00 29.87
CA SER A 221 8.48 26.13 30.18
C SER A 221 9.00 25.10 31.17
N ASP A 222 8.21 24.75 32.20
CA ASP A 222 8.59 23.75 33.21
C ASP A 222 8.60 22.31 32.61
N LEU A 223 7.75 22.06 31.63
CA LEU A 223 7.67 20.77 30.94
C LEU A 223 8.81 20.57 29.92
N SER A 224 9.29 21.64 29.29
CA SER A 224 10.39 21.61 28.33
C SER A 224 11.76 21.37 28.98
N GLN A 225 11.94 21.75 30.23
CA GLN A 225 13.20 21.52 30.98
C GLN A 225 13.38 20.06 31.39
N LYS A 226 12.30 19.31 31.72
CA LYS A 226 12.38 17.90 32.11
C LYS A 226 12.79 16.95 30.96
N SER A 227 12.59 17.34 29.69
CA SER A 227 13.01 16.51 28.54
C SER A 227 14.51 16.57 28.24
N LYS A 228 15.26 17.47 28.89
CA LYS A 228 16.72 17.60 28.75
C LYS A 228 17.53 16.85 29.81
N ILE A 229 16.89 16.20 30.76
CA ILE A 229 17.54 15.41 31.82
C ILE A 229 17.20 13.93 31.61
N SER A 230 17.94 13.18 30.93
CA SER A 230 18.95 12.16 31.14
C SER A 230 19.17 11.26 29.95
N PRO A 231 20.38 11.00 29.54
CA PRO A 231 20.82 9.63 29.34
C PRO A 231 21.57 9.19 30.60
N THR A 232 20.94 8.47 31.46
CA THR A 232 21.70 7.69 32.44
C THR A 232 22.29 6.46 31.76
N LYS A 233 23.58 6.29 32.01
CA LYS A 233 24.53 5.27 31.58
C LYS A 233 23.99 3.86 31.57
#